data_49ed230af62858b7ecb1a5669b4bc2ba
#
_entry.id   49ed230af62858b7ecb1a5669b4bc2ba
#
_cell.length_a   1.000
_cell.length_b   1.000
_cell.length_c   1.000
_cell.angle_alpha   90.00
_cell.angle_beta   90.00
_cell.angle_gamma   90.00
#
_symmetry.space_group_name_H-M   'P 1'
#
loop_
_entity.id
_entity.type
_entity.pdbx_description
1 polymer ?
#
loop_
_entity_poly.entity_id
_entity_poly.type
_entity_poly.pdbx_seq_one_letter_code
_entity_poly.pdbx_strand_id
1 'polypeptide(L)' 'DSKVLKVEGMSCMHCVNAVKESVGSLSGVTRVEPDLEGKQVIVEFDNDKVKLEDIKEKIVEAGYEVI' A
#
# COMPACT_ATOMS: atom_id res chain seq x y z
N ASP A 1 -4.00 -0.03 13.55
CA ASP A 1 -5.12 -0.27 12.62
C ASP A 1 -4.65 -1.01 11.38
N SER A 2 -5.50 -1.86 10.87
CA SER A 2 -5.20 -2.67 9.69
C SER A 2 -6.27 -2.42 8.63
N LYS A 3 -5.84 -2.18 7.39
CA LYS A 3 -6.76 -1.94 6.29
C LYS A 3 -6.32 -2.72 5.07
N VAL A 4 -7.29 -3.16 4.30
CA VAL A 4 -7.05 -3.83 3.04
C VAL A 4 -7.43 -2.88 1.91
N LEU A 5 -6.49 -2.61 1.03
CA LEU A 5 -6.69 -1.73 -0.11
C LEU A 5 -6.59 -2.54 -1.38
N LYS A 6 -7.56 -2.39 -2.25
CA LYS A 6 -7.49 -3.02 -3.57
C LYS A 6 -6.72 -2.13 -4.51
N VAL A 7 -5.70 -2.69 -5.13
CA VAL A 7 -4.80 -1.95 -6.01
C VAL A 7 -4.75 -2.61 -7.38
N GLU A 8 -4.97 -1.81 -8.40
CA GLU A 8 -4.84 -2.28 -9.78
C GLU A 8 -3.50 -1.85 -10.37
N GLY A 9 -3.03 -2.63 -11.32
CA GLY A 9 -1.77 -2.35 -11.99
C GLY A 9 -0.60 -3.16 -11.49
N MET A 10 -0.78 -3.91 -10.41
CA MET A 10 0.25 -4.81 -9.91
C MET A 10 0.24 -6.09 -10.73
N SER A 11 1.09 -6.16 -11.74
CA SER A 11 1.13 -7.29 -12.64
C SER A 11 2.35 -8.19 -12.46
N CYS A 12 3.29 -7.80 -11.62
CA CYS A 12 4.50 -8.60 -11.37
C CYS A 12 5.06 -8.28 -9.98
N MET A 13 6.03 -9.09 -9.57
CA MET A 13 6.67 -8.92 -8.27
C MET A 13 7.36 -7.57 -8.10
N HIS A 14 7.90 -7.02 -9.17
CA HIS A 14 8.52 -5.69 -9.11
C HIS A 14 7.51 -4.62 -8.76
N CYS A 15 6.31 -4.72 -9.30
CA CYS A 15 5.23 -3.79 -8.98
C CYS A 15 4.83 -3.92 -7.53
N VAL A 16 4.68 -5.15 -7.05
CA VAL A 16 4.34 -5.43 -5.66
C VAL A 16 5.38 -4.84 -4.72
N ASN A 17 6.66 -5.04 -5.02
CA ASN A 17 7.74 -4.52 -4.20
C ASN A 17 7.77 -2.99 -4.20
N ALA A 18 7.50 -2.37 -5.34
CA ALA A 18 7.46 -0.91 -5.44
C ALA A 18 6.36 -0.33 -4.54
N VAL A 19 5.19 -0.94 -4.55
CA VAL A 19 4.08 -0.51 -3.68
C VAL A 19 4.47 -0.69 -2.22
N LYS A 20 5.06 -1.84 -1.90
CA LYS A 20 5.48 -2.13 -0.53
C LYS A 20 6.49 -1.10 -0.02
N GLU A 21 7.48 -0.77 -0.83
CA GLU A 21 8.48 0.22 -0.46
C GLU A 21 7.89 1.62 -0.32
N SER A 22 7.04 2.01 -1.26
CA SER A 22 6.42 3.33 -1.23
C SER A 22 5.56 3.53 0.02
N VAL A 23 4.72 2.55 0.31
CA VAL A 23 3.84 2.62 1.49
C VAL A 23 4.65 2.45 2.77
N GLY A 24 5.62 1.54 2.77
CA GLY A 24 6.44 1.28 3.93
C GLY A 24 7.35 2.43 4.33
N SER A 25 7.58 3.38 3.43
CA SER A 25 8.39 4.55 3.74
C SER A 25 7.65 5.57 4.59
N LEU A 26 6.34 5.45 4.70
CA LEU A 26 5.53 6.36 5.51
C LEU A 26 5.77 6.14 7.00
N SER A 27 5.96 7.22 7.71
CA SER A 27 6.08 7.18 9.16
C SER A 27 4.72 6.76 9.75
N GLY A 28 4.75 5.78 10.62
CA GLY A 28 3.52 5.27 11.23
C GLY A 28 3.01 3.97 10.60
N VAL A 29 3.52 3.60 9.44
CA VAL A 29 3.22 2.30 8.86
C VAL A 29 4.11 1.26 9.50
N THR A 30 3.52 0.22 10.07
CA THR A 30 4.26 -0.84 10.75
C THR A 30 4.45 -2.08 9.89
N ARG A 31 3.52 -2.32 8.97
CA ARG A 31 3.60 -3.49 8.12
C ARG A 31 2.85 -3.30 6.82
N VAL A 32 3.39 -3.84 5.75
CA VAL A 32 2.75 -3.83 4.45
C VAL A 32 2.83 -5.25 3.88
N GLU A 33 1.68 -5.82 3.55
CA GLU A 33 1.62 -7.14 2.92
C GLU A 33 0.89 -7.04 1.60
N PRO A 34 1.59 -6.97 0.49
CA PRO A 34 0.94 -6.98 -0.81
C PRO A 34 0.53 -8.40 -1.20
N ASP A 35 -0.62 -8.50 -1.85
CA ASP A 35 -1.14 -9.76 -2.33
C ASP A 35 -1.39 -9.64 -3.84
N LEU A 36 -0.51 -10.23 -4.61
CA LEU A 36 -0.59 -10.15 -6.07
C LEU A 36 -1.81 -10.90 -6.61
N GLU A 37 -2.10 -12.05 -6.06
CA GLU A 37 -3.24 -12.86 -6.51
C GLU A 37 -4.58 -12.16 -6.24
N GLY A 38 -4.70 -11.57 -5.05
CA GLY A 38 -5.90 -10.86 -4.67
C GLY A 38 -5.95 -9.43 -5.16
N LYS A 39 -4.87 -8.96 -5.77
CA LYS A 39 -4.74 -7.58 -6.25
C LYS A 39 -5.06 -6.58 -5.14
N GLN A 40 -4.51 -6.85 -3.96
CA GLN A 40 -4.77 -6.03 -2.78
C GLN A 40 -3.51 -5.88 -1.95
N VAL A 41 -3.53 -4.89 -1.09
CA VAL A 41 -2.42 -4.64 -0.16
C VAL A 41 -3.01 -4.49 1.22
N ILE A 42 -2.47 -5.24 2.17
CA ILE A 42 -2.86 -5.15 3.57
C ILE A 42 -1.82 -4.27 4.26
N VAL A 43 -2.29 -3.19 4.87
CA VAL A 43 -1.40 -2.24 5.53
C VAL A 43 -1.77 -2.14 7.00
N GLU A 44 -0.77 -2.31 7.85
CA GLU A 44 -0.92 -2.08 9.28
C GLU A 44 -0.22 -0.77 9.62
N PHE A 45 -0.94 0.15 10.20
CA PHE A 45 -0.43 1.48 10.47
C PHE A 45 -1.06 2.07 11.74
N ASP A 46 -0.37 3.07 12.28
CA ASP A 46 -0.87 3.82 13.42
C ASP A 46 -1.67 5.02 12.91
N ASN A 47 -2.96 5.00 13.10
CA ASN A 47 -3.86 6.04 12.61
C ASN A 47 -3.59 7.42 13.21
N ASP A 48 -2.87 7.47 14.32
CA ASP A 48 -2.46 8.73 14.92
C ASP A 48 -1.26 9.36 14.22
N LYS A 49 -0.50 8.56 13.49
CA LYS A 49 0.72 9.02 12.82
C LYS A 49 0.56 9.18 11.31
N VAL A 50 -0.24 8.32 10.69
CA VAL A 50 -0.45 8.35 9.25
C VAL A 50 -1.91 8.01 8.98
N LYS A 51 -2.46 8.60 7.93
CA LYS A 51 -3.85 8.38 7.56
C LYS A 51 -3.94 7.48 6.33
N LEU A 52 -5.09 6.84 6.16
CA LEU A 52 -5.35 5.99 5.02
C LEU A 52 -5.17 6.77 3.71
N GLU A 53 -5.55 8.02 3.69
CA GLU A 53 -5.39 8.87 2.51
C GLU A 53 -3.94 9.03 2.09
N ASP A 54 -3.04 9.13 3.05
CA ASP A 54 -1.61 9.23 2.78
C ASP A 54 -1.09 7.96 2.14
N ILE A 55 -1.58 6.82 2.59
CA ILE A 55 -1.20 5.52 2.05
C ILE A 55 -1.68 5.40 0.60
N LYS A 56 -2.93 5.79 0.34
CA LYS A 56 -3.48 5.77 -1.01
C LYS A 56 -2.70 6.67 -1.95
N GLU A 57 -2.32 7.83 -1.46
CA GLU A 57 -1.55 8.79 -2.23
C GLU A 57 -0.20 8.23 -2.65
N LYS A 58 0.46 7.52 -1.75
CA LYS A 58 1.73 6.88 -2.07
C LYS A 58 1.58 5.80 -3.13
N ILE A 59 0.51 5.05 -3.09
CA ILE A 59 0.24 4.03 -4.09
C ILE A 59 0.02 4.67 -5.46
N VAL A 60 -0.75 5.75 -5.50
CA VAL A 60 -1.00 6.48 -6.74
C VAL A 60 0.29 7.09 -7.29
N GLU A 61 1.13 7.64 -6.42
CA GLU A 61 2.43 8.19 -6.82
C GLU A 61 3.33 7.12 -7.44
N ALA A 62 3.20 5.89 -7.01
CA ALA A 62 3.97 4.78 -7.56
C ALA A 62 3.47 4.35 -8.94
N GLY A 63 2.35 4.89 -9.40
CA GLY A 63 1.79 4.60 -10.71
C GLY A 63 0.70 3.55 -10.73
N TYR A 64 0.09 3.27 -9.59
CA TYR A 64 -0.98 2.27 -9.46
C TYR A 64 -2.28 2.94 -9.04
N GLU A 65 -3.38 2.22 -9.22
CA GLU A 65 -4.69 2.73 -8.86
C GLU A 65 -5.23 2.00 -7.63
N VAL A 66 -5.77 2.76 -6.71
CA VAL A 66 -6.48 2.22 -5.55
C VAL A 66 -7.97 2.25 -5.84
N ILE A 67 -8.58 1.09 -5.70
CA ILE A 67 -10.02 0.94 -5.95
C ILE A 67 -10.82 1.18 -4.67
#